data_435a7c3a62d027bc0ff0353e5ab76fda
#
_entry.id   435a7c3a62d027bc0ff0353e5ab76fda
#
_cell.length_a   1.000
_cell.length_b   1.000
_cell.length_c   1.000
_cell.angle_alpha   90.00
_cell.angle_beta   90.00
_cell.angle_gamma   90.00
#
_symmetry.space_group_name_H-M   'P 1'
#
loop_
_entity.id
_entity.type
_entity.pdbx_description
1 polymer ?
#
loop_
_entity_poly.entity_id
_entity_poly.type
_entity_poly.pdbx_seq_one_letter_code
_entity_poly.pdbx_strand_id
1 'polypeptide(L)'
;MGGSTRHNFDSLLCHGSYDGYGGSRTRTPESYVLLFRSGIVEAVDSLLLWPEEYGRIIPSEAFERDVLSAVYRYLSLLSHLGVDGPVYVALSLLGVRDYEMAYESIRSSRIRPVDRDALVVPEAEAEGPNLDREDVGRLMKPALDQIWNACGYARSMLYDADGRWVGDRR
;
A
#
# COMPACT_ATOMS: atom_id res chain seq x y z
N MET A 1 -7.94 -12.60 -14.98
CA MET A 1 -6.95 -12.84 -13.91
C MET A 1 -7.54 -13.89 -12.98
N GLY A 2 -6.95 -15.08 -12.92
CA GLY A 2 -7.41 -16.16 -12.05
C GLY A 2 -6.62 -16.09 -10.74
N GLY A 3 -7.25 -15.68 -9.63
CA GLY A 3 -6.69 -15.84 -8.30
C GLY A 3 -7.00 -17.22 -7.75
N SER A 4 -6.15 -17.74 -6.88
CA SER A 4 -6.37 -18.97 -6.14
C SER A 4 -6.73 -18.65 -4.70
N THR A 5 -7.71 -19.37 -4.15
CA THR A 5 -8.11 -19.23 -2.74
C THR A 5 -7.86 -20.54 -2.00
N ARG A 6 -7.40 -20.42 -0.76
CA ARG A 6 -7.18 -21.56 0.14
C ARG A 6 -7.74 -21.26 1.53
N HIS A 7 -8.57 -22.17 2.03
CA HIS A 7 -8.99 -22.13 3.42
C HIS A 7 -7.89 -22.69 4.33
N ASN A 8 -7.48 -21.91 5.31
CA ASN A 8 -6.63 -22.33 6.43
C ASN A 8 -7.51 -22.54 7.68
N PHE A 9 -6.89 -22.94 8.78
CA PHE A 9 -7.60 -23.16 10.05
C PHE A 9 -8.30 -21.90 10.56
N ASP A 10 -7.63 -20.76 10.50
CA ASP A 10 -8.05 -19.47 11.07
C ASP A 10 -8.20 -18.35 10.04
N SER A 11 -7.92 -18.63 8.77
CA SER A 11 -7.91 -17.61 7.73
C SER A 11 -8.29 -18.14 6.36
N LEU A 12 -8.65 -17.23 5.47
CA LEU A 12 -8.78 -17.42 4.03
C LEU A 12 -7.59 -16.74 3.34
N LEU A 13 -6.76 -17.51 2.68
CA LEU A 13 -5.68 -17.00 1.85
C LEU A 13 -6.17 -16.79 0.43
N CYS A 14 -5.96 -15.59 -0.10
CA CYS A 14 -6.13 -15.25 -1.51
C CYS A 14 -4.78 -14.82 -2.07
N HIS A 15 -4.33 -15.44 -3.15
CA HIS A 15 -3.11 -15.03 -3.85
C HIS A 15 -3.34 -14.93 -5.34
N GLY A 16 -2.64 -14.04 -6.01
CA GLY A 16 -2.63 -13.97 -7.46
C GLY A 16 -2.03 -15.24 -8.07
N SER A 17 -2.66 -15.80 -9.10
CA SER A 17 -2.00 -16.81 -9.93
C SER A 17 -1.14 -16.06 -10.95
N TYR A 18 0.15 -16.32 -10.93
CA TYR A 18 1.05 -15.84 -11.97
C TYR A 18 1.11 -16.89 -13.09
N ASP A 19 0.38 -16.64 -14.16
CA ASP A 19 0.63 -17.32 -15.44
C ASP A 19 1.83 -16.61 -16.11
N GLY A 20 3.04 -16.84 -15.58
CA GLY A 20 4.26 -16.39 -16.23
C GLY A 20 4.48 -17.17 -17.54
N TYR A 21 4.59 -16.48 -18.66
CA TYR A 21 5.17 -17.01 -19.87
C TYR A 21 6.58 -17.57 -19.53
N GLY A 22 6.70 -18.91 -19.47
CA GLY A 22 7.98 -19.59 -19.26
C GLY A 22 8.01 -20.49 -18.03
N GLY A 23 7.50 -21.64 -18.13
CA GLY A 23 7.76 -22.98 -17.59
C GLY A 23 8.49 -23.21 -16.26
N SER A 24 8.63 -22.29 -15.33
CA SER A 24 9.25 -22.54 -14.03
C SER A 24 8.18 -22.64 -12.93
N ARG A 25 8.07 -23.81 -12.31
CA ARG A 25 7.07 -24.20 -11.31
C ARG A 25 7.34 -23.72 -9.87
N THR A 26 8.28 -22.79 -9.66
CA THR A 26 8.69 -22.33 -8.33
C THR A 26 8.68 -20.81 -8.26
N ARG A 27 7.49 -20.19 -8.43
CA ARG A 27 7.36 -18.76 -8.14
C ARG A 27 6.57 -18.57 -6.85
N THR A 28 7.20 -17.96 -5.88
CA THR A 28 6.55 -17.38 -4.70
C THR A 28 5.51 -16.38 -5.19
N PRO A 29 4.28 -16.40 -4.65
CA PRO A 29 3.29 -15.39 -4.99
C PRO A 29 3.85 -14.00 -4.70
N GLU A 30 3.76 -13.09 -5.68
CA GLU A 30 4.25 -11.72 -5.57
C GLU A 30 3.32 -10.87 -4.69
N SER A 31 2.09 -11.32 -4.48
CA SER A 31 1.11 -10.68 -3.60
C SER A 31 0.16 -11.70 -2.99
N TYR A 32 -0.29 -11.44 -1.78
CA TYR A 32 -1.32 -12.22 -1.13
C TYR A 32 -2.17 -11.37 -0.17
N VAL A 33 -3.36 -11.88 0.13
CA VAL A 33 -4.24 -11.35 1.16
C VAL A 33 -4.70 -12.49 2.06
N LEU A 34 -4.60 -12.30 3.37
CA LEU A 34 -5.15 -13.16 4.40
C LEU A 34 -6.31 -12.44 5.09
N LEU A 35 -7.48 -13.07 5.05
CA LEU A 35 -8.62 -12.67 5.85
C LEU A 35 -8.74 -13.62 7.03
N PHE A 36 -8.46 -13.15 8.22
CA PHE A 36 -8.58 -13.92 9.46
C PHE A 36 -10.02 -13.94 9.97
N ARG A 37 -10.39 -15.03 10.65
CA ARG A 37 -11.72 -15.13 11.31
C ARG A 37 -11.92 -14.11 12.42
N SER A 38 -10.84 -13.52 12.93
CA SER A 38 -10.85 -12.40 13.89
C SER A 38 -11.24 -11.05 13.29
N GLY A 39 -11.40 -10.96 11.96
CA GLY A 39 -11.65 -9.70 11.25
C GLY A 39 -10.39 -8.97 10.83
N ILE A 40 -9.19 -9.53 11.09
CA ILE A 40 -7.94 -8.95 10.61
C ILE A 40 -7.79 -9.26 9.11
N VAL A 41 -7.40 -8.26 8.33
CA VAL A 41 -6.96 -8.40 6.95
C VAL A 41 -5.47 -8.09 6.89
N GLU A 42 -4.66 -9.06 6.46
CA GLU A 42 -3.24 -8.86 6.15
C GLU A 42 -3.07 -8.92 4.64
N ALA A 43 -2.37 -7.94 4.07
CA ALA A 43 -2.08 -7.90 2.65
C ALA A 43 -0.60 -7.60 2.42
N VAL A 44 0.01 -8.34 1.51
CA VAL A 44 1.40 -8.13 1.08
C VAL A 44 1.43 -8.02 -0.43
N ASP A 45 2.15 -7.03 -0.91
CA ASP A 45 2.38 -6.83 -2.34
C ASP A 45 3.84 -6.41 -2.57
N SER A 46 4.60 -7.21 -3.31
CA SER A 46 5.99 -6.95 -3.66
C SER A 46 6.15 -6.19 -4.99
N LEU A 47 5.05 -5.90 -5.68
CA LEU A 47 5.07 -5.22 -6.99
C LEU A 47 4.85 -3.71 -6.89
N LEU A 48 4.48 -3.20 -5.70
CA LEU A 48 4.26 -1.77 -5.48
C LEU A 48 5.55 -0.95 -5.62
N LEU A 49 6.70 -1.57 -5.44
CA LEU A 49 8.01 -0.94 -5.50
C LEU A 49 8.82 -1.54 -6.63
N TRP A 50 9.56 -0.69 -7.33
CA TRP A 50 10.45 -1.16 -8.39
C TRP A 50 11.77 -1.66 -7.79
N PRO A 51 12.16 -2.92 -8.07
CA PRO A 51 13.34 -3.54 -7.48
C PRO A 51 14.65 -2.92 -8.03
N GLU A 52 15.77 -3.40 -7.50
CA GLU A 52 17.11 -2.90 -7.81
C GLU A 52 17.43 -2.84 -9.31
N GLU A 53 16.96 -3.82 -10.09
CA GLU A 53 17.13 -3.85 -11.54
C GLU A 53 16.48 -2.67 -12.27
N TYR A 54 15.50 -2.00 -11.63
CA TYR A 54 14.82 -0.79 -12.12
C TYR A 54 15.15 0.46 -11.28
N GLY A 55 16.19 0.41 -10.42
CA GLY A 55 16.74 1.56 -9.71
C GLY A 55 16.26 1.76 -8.29
N ARG A 56 15.59 0.79 -7.64
CA ARG A 56 15.05 0.91 -6.27
C ARG A 56 14.15 2.13 -6.12
N ILE A 57 13.06 2.15 -6.86
CA ILE A 57 12.14 3.28 -6.95
C ILE A 57 10.83 3.01 -6.23
N ILE A 58 10.34 4.00 -5.49
CA ILE A 58 8.95 4.11 -5.04
C ILE A 58 8.22 4.97 -6.10
N PRO A 59 7.40 4.36 -6.99
CA PRO A 59 6.69 5.12 -8.03
C PRO A 59 5.51 5.88 -7.42
N SER A 60 5.69 7.11 -7.04
CA SER A 60 4.82 7.88 -6.13
C SER A 60 3.32 7.79 -6.42
N GLU A 61 2.89 8.09 -7.65
CA GLU A 61 1.47 8.05 -8.03
C GLU A 61 0.90 6.63 -8.00
N ALA A 62 1.61 5.67 -8.61
CA ALA A 62 1.17 4.28 -8.65
C ALA A 62 1.12 3.69 -7.24
N PHE A 63 2.15 3.94 -6.43
CA PHE A 63 2.23 3.49 -5.05
C PHE A 63 1.05 4.00 -4.22
N GLU A 64 0.82 5.32 -4.17
CA GLU A 64 -0.29 5.88 -3.37
C GLU A 64 -1.66 5.43 -3.88
N ARG A 65 -1.89 5.45 -5.20
CA ARG A 65 -3.13 4.97 -5.80
C ARG A 65 -3.44 3.53 -5.39
N ASP A 66 -2.46 2.66 -5.48
CA ASP A 66 -2.64 1.24 -5.23
C ASP A 66 -2.83 0.97 -3.73
N VAL A 67 -2.09 1.66 -2.85
CA VAL A 67 -2.31 1.62 -1.39
C VAL A 67 -3.72 2.11 -1.03
N LEU A 68 -4.12 3.30 -1.50
CA LEU A 68 -5.45 3.85 -1.20
C LEU A 68 -6.58 2.95 -1.73
N SER A 69 -6.41 2.39 -2.94
CA SER A 69 -7.37 1.46 -3.52
C SER A 69 -7.45 0.15 -2.75
N ALA A 70 -6.34 -0.37 -2.23
CA ALA A 70 -6.30 -1.56 -1.42
C ALA A 70 -7.01 -1.33 -0.08
N VAL A 71 -6.68 -0.25 0.64
CA VAL A 71 -7.32 0.12 1.91
C VAL A 71 -8.83 0.27 1.72
N TYR A 72 -9.28 1.01 0.70
CA TYR A 72 -10.69 1.16 0.40
C TYR A 72 -11.39 -0.20 0.20
N ARG A 73 -10.79 -1.12 -0.57
CA ARG A 73 -11.36 -2.45 -0.83
C ARG A 73 -11.45 -3.30 0.42
N TYR A 74 -10.42 -3.24 1.30
CA TYR A 74 -10.43 -4.03 2.54
C TYR A 74 -11.40 -3.48 3.56
N LEU A 75 -11.51 -2.17 3.71
CA LEU A 75 -12.54 -1.55 4.55
C LEU A 75 -13.95 -1.86 4.05
N SER A 76 -14.18 -1.78 2.73
CA SER A 76 -15.45 -2.17 2.12
C SER A 76 -15.78 -3.65 2.39
N LEU A 77 -14.79 -4.54 2.32
CA LEU A 77 -14.96 -5.96 2.65
C LEU A 77 -15.37 -6.13 4.11
N LEU A 78 -14.68 -5.49 5.05
CA LEU A 78 -15.02 -5.55 6.48
C LEU A 78 -16.43 -5.04 6.75
N SER A 79 -16.83 -3.93 6.12
CA SER A 79 -18.21 -3.41 6.20
C SER A 79 -19.24 -4.42 5.70
N HIS A 80 -19.00 -5.07 4.56
CA HIS A 80 -19.87 -6.13 4.03
C HIS A 80 -19.96 -7.38 4.94
N LEU A 81 -18.92 -7.64 5.70
CA LEU A 81 -18.87 -8.73 6.67
C LEU A 81 -19.54 -8.36 8.01
N GLY A 82 -20.08 -7.14 8.12
CA GLY A 82 -20.77 -6.68 9.33
C GLY A 82 -19.83 -6.31 10.47
N VAL A 83 -18.59 -5.96 10.16
CA VAL A 83 -17.67 -5.39 11.17
C VAL A 83 -18.15 -3.98 11.50
N ASP A 84 -18.44 -3.75 12.78
CA ASP A 84 -18.82 -2.44 13.33
C ASP A 84 -17.74 -1.99 14.33
N GLY A 85 -17.58 -0.69 14.48
CA GLY A 85 -16.65 -0.09 15.44
C GLY A 85 -15.31 0.28 14.83
N PRO A 86 -14.36 0.75 15.65
CA PRO A 86 -13.12 1.32 15.17
C PRO A 86 -12.28 0.29 14.41
N VAL A 87 -11.67 0.76 13.33
CA VAL A 87 -10.73 -0.01 12.51
C VAL A 87 -9.37 0.69 12.49
N TYR A 88 -8.32 -0.11 12.49
CA TYR A 88 -6.94 0.36 12.46
C TYR A 88 -6.28 -0.09 11.16
N VAL A 89 -5.65 0.84 10.47
CA VAL A 89 -4.91 0.55 9.24
C VAL A 89 -3.43 0.74 9.51
N ALA A 90 -2.69 -0.35 9.49
CA ALA A 90 -1.23 -0.33 9.59
C ALA A 90 -0.60 -0.48 8.19
N LEU A 91 0.43 0.31 7.91
CA LEU A 91 1.19 0.25 6.67
C LEU A 91 2.68 0.14 6.99
N SER A 92 3.36 -0.77 6.30
CA SER A 92 4.80 -0.93 6.43
C SER A 92 5.43 -1.20 5.07
N LEU A 93 6.58 -0.60 4.82
CA LEU A 93 7.43 -0.92 3.68
C LEU A 93 8.67 -1.64 4.20
N LEU A 94 8.97 -2.81 3.64
CA LEU A 94 10.08 -3.67 4.06
C LEU A 94 11.11 -3.80 2.94
N GLY A 95 12.39 -3.88 3.30
CA GLY A 95 13.49 -3.99 2.33
C GLY A 95 13.71 -2.73 1.52
N VAL A 96 13.39 -1.53 2.10
CA VAL A 96 13.34 -0.25 1.36
C VAL A 96 14.58 0.62 1.55
N ARG A 97 15.65 0.10 2.13
CA ARG A 97 16.92 0.85 2.20
C ARG A 97 17.39 1.21 0.78
N ASP A 98 17.84 2.45 0.63
CA ASP A 98 18.31 3.03 -0.63
C ASP A 98 17.24 3.19 -1.72
N TYR A 99 15.95 3.04 -1.40
CA TYR A 99 14.87 3.39 -2.32
C TYR A 99 14.67 4.90 -2.39
N GLU A 100 14.34 5.39 -3.57
CA GLU A 100 14.05 6.79 -3.83
C GLU A 100 12.61 6.98 -4.28
N MET A 101 11.98 8.09 -3.86
CA MET A 101 10.65 8.46 -4.33
C MET A 101 10.73 9.06 -5.73
N ALA A 102 10.13 8.41 -6.73
CA ALA A 102 9.96 9.01 -8.05
C ALA A 102 8.75 9.94 -8.07
N TYR A 103 9.03 11.22 -8.06
CA TYR A 103 8.04 12.28 -8.28
C TYR A 103 8.54 13.21 -9.37
N GLU A 104 7.65 13.64 -10.30
CA GLU A 104 7.97 14.36 -11.53
C GLU A 104 9.17 15.31 -11.44
N SER A 105 10.06 15.17 -12.42
CA SER A 105 11.04 16.15 -12.98
C SER A 105 11.78 17.10 -12.04
N ILE A 106 11.59 17.04 -10.73
CA ILE A 106 12.45 17.71 -9.80
C ILE A 106 13.72 16.87 -9.65
N ARG A 107 14.63 17.01 -10.61
CA ARG A 107 16.06 16.76 -10.41
C ARG A 107 16.54 17.75 -9.35
N SER A 108 15.96 17.70 -8.16
CA SER A 108 16.43 18.47 -7.05
C SER A 108 17.50 17.68 -6.34
N SER A 109 18.61 18.30 -6.09
CA SER A 109 19.73 17.83 -5.26
C SER A 109 19.33 17.50 -3.80
N ARG A 110 18.03 17.34 -3.50
CA ARG A 110 17.45 17.11 -2.18
C ARG A 110 16.78 15.75 -2.04
N ILE A 111 16.73 14.92 -3.09
CA ILE A 111 16.22 13.57 -2.99
C ILE A 111 17.16 12.81 -2.06
N ARG A 112 16.63 12.27 -0.99
CA ARG A 112 17.37 11.41 -0.07
C ARG A 112 16.79 10.00 -0.18
N PRO A 113 17.63 9.01 -0.42
CA PRO A 113 17.19 7.62 -0.36
C PRO A 113 16.78 7.28 1.09
N VAL A 114 15.88 6.32 1.22
CA VAL A 114 15.45 5.78 2.51
C VAL A 114 16.67 5.21 3.25
N ASP A 115 16.86 5.61 4.51
CA ASP A 115 18.04 5.30 5.32
C ASP A 115 17.95 3.98 6.12
N ARG A 116 16.83 3.24 5.99
CA ARG A 116 16.53 2.04 6.78
C ARG A 116 15.83 0.96 5.99
N ASP A 117 15.89 -0.29 6.48
CA ASP A 117 15.29 -1.43 5.78
C ASP A 117 13.78 -1.52 5.93
N ALA A 118 13.23 -0.94 6.99
CA ALA A 118 11.80 -0.96 7.25
C ALA A 118 11.29 0.44 7.59
N LEU A 119 10.20 0.84 6.94
CA LEU A 119 9.39 1.99 7.32
C LEU A 119 8.09 1.43 7.91
N VAL A 120 7.94 1.55 9.21
CA VAL A 120 6.71 1.23 9.93
C VAL A 120 6.10 2.58 10.32
N VAL A 121 5.00 2.94 9.66
CA VAL A 121 4.32 4.21 9.95
C VAL A 121 3.26 4.01 11.03
N PRO A 122 2.91 5.05 11.80
CA PRO A 122 1.84 4.98 12.78
C PRO A 122 0.53 4.52 12.15
N GLU A 123 -0.24 3.77 12.91
CA GLU A 123 -1.56 3.29 12.51
C GLU A 123 -2.50 4.47 12.28
N ALA A 124 -3.34 4.35 11.25
CA ALA A 124 -4.46 5.25 11.04
C ALA A 124 -5.72 4.63 11.64
N GLU A 125 -6.45 5.40 12.43
CA GLU A 125 -7.68 4.96 13.10
C GLU A 125 -8.89 5.61 12.45
N ALA A 126 -9.94 4.82 12.17
CA ALA A 126 -11.24 5.28 11.75
C ALA A 126 -12.34 4.72 12.67
N GLU A 127 -13.42 5.47 12.85
CA GLU A 127 -14.57 5.07 13.72
C GLU A 127 -15.26 3.80 13.21
N GLY A 128 -15.10 3.47 11.94
CA GLY A 128 -15.65 2.26 11.34
C GLY A 128 -15.15 2.06 9.90
N PRO A 129 -15.46 0.91 9.28
CA PRO A 129 -14.97 0.56 7.96
C PRO A 129 -15.75 1.20 6.79
N ASN A 130 -16.86 1.89 7.07
CA ASN A 130 -17.73 2.47 6.03
C ASN A 130 -17.24 3.86 5.60
N LEU A 131 -16.11 3.90 4.90
CA LEU A 131 -15.49 5.11 4.38
C LEU A 131 -15.61 5.16 2.85
N ASP A 132 -15.78 6.35 2.29
CA ASP A 132 -15.63 6.55 0.87
C ASP A 132 -14.16 6.72 0.46
N ARG A 133 -13.88 6.87 -0.85
CA ARG A 133 -12.51 7.00 -1.36
C ARG A 133 -11.81 8.28 -0.90
N GLU A 134 -12.57 9.37 -0.74
CA GLU A 134 -12.02 10.64 -0.28
C GLU A 134 -11.66 10.57 1.20
N ASP A 135 -12.50 9.94 2.01
CA ASP A 135 -12.25 9.70 3.43
C ASP A 135 -11.04 8.79 3.65
N VAL A 136 -10.90 7.72 2.84
CA VAL A 136 -9.70 6.87 2.87
C VAL A 136 -8.45 7.67 2.50
N GLY A 137 -8.53 8.56 1.50
CA GLY A 137 -7.43 9.45 1.14
C GLY A 137 -7.01 10.33 2.32
N ARG A 138 -7.97 10.94 3.03
CA ARG A 138 -7.71 11.77 4.22
C ARG A 138 -7.16 10.95 5.39
N LEU A 139 -7.72 9.77 5.63
CA LEU A 139 -7.28 8.84 6.68
C LEU A 139 -5.80 8.45 6.50
N MET A 140 -5.40 8.11 5.28
CA MET A 140 -4.07 7.60 5.00
C MET A 140 -3.03 8.71 4.78
N LYS A 141 -3.45 9.97 4.61
CA LYS A 141 -2.53 11.08 4.34
C LYS A 141 -1.37 11.19 5.33
N PRO A 142 -1.56 11.12 6.67
CA PRO A 142 -0.44 11.21 7.62
C PRO A 142 0.58 10.09 7.45
N ALA A 143 0.14 8.87 7.16
CA ALA A 143 0.99 7.72 6.91
C ALA A 143 1.80 7.90 5.61
N LEU A 144 1.15 8.37 4.55
CA LEU A 144 1.81 8.66 3.27
C LEU A 144 2.81 9.80 3.41
N ASP A 145 2.45 10.90 4.11
CA ASP A 145 3.36 12.01 4.40
C ASP A 145 4.66 11.52 5.07
N GLN A 146 4.59 10.56 6.01
CA GLN A 146 5.77 10.01 6.66
C GLN A 146 6.66 9.18 5.70
N ILE A 147 6.07 8.46 4.75
CA ILE A 147 6.85 7.76 3.72
C ILE A 147 7.59 8.77 2.86
N TRP A 148 6.93 9.87 2.46
CA TRP A 148 7.58 10.95 1.73
C TRP A 148 8.68 11.64 2.56
N ASN A 149 8.47 11.82 3.87
CA ASN A 149 9.50 12.36 4.76
C ASN A 149 10.74 11.47 4.78
N ALA A 150 10.59 10.14 4.78
CA ALA A 150 11.71 9.21 4.72
C ALA A 150 12.53 9.36 3.42
N CYS A 151 11.92 9.89 2.36
CA CYS A 151 12.56 10.20 1.07
C CYS A 151 12.99 11.68 0.95
N GLY A 152 12.93 12.46 2.05
CA GLY A 152 13.40 13.85 2.09
C GLY A 152 12.41 14.91 1.64
N TYR A 153 11.15 14.57 1.42
CA TYR A 153 10.08 15.52 1.13
C TYR A 153 9.34 15.92 2.41
N ALA A 154 8.79 17.14 2.46
CA ALA A 154 8.05 17.61 3.63
C ALA A 154 6.69 16.91 3.82
N ARG A 155 6.10 16.39 2.75
CA ARG A 155 4.79 15.71 2.72
C ARG A 155 4.58 15.06 1.37
N SER A 156 3.51 14.27 1.22
CA SER A 156 3.07 13.84 -0.10
C SER A 156 2.72 15.03 -0.99
N MET A 157 3.23 15.00 -2.21
CA MET A 157 2.98 16.02 -3.24
C MET A 157 1.75 15.71 -4.09
N LEU A 158 1.03 14.62 -3.76
CA LEU A 158 -0.16 14.15 -4.48
C LEU A 158 -1.47 14.56 -3.77
N TYR A 159 -1.39 15.49 -2.82
CA TYR A 159 -2.55 16.08 -2.15
C TYR A 159 -2.64 17.58 -2.43
N ASP A 160 -3.86 18.05 -2.65
CA ASP A 160 -4.16 19.47 -2.82
C ASP A 160 -4.18 20.22 -1.47
N ALA A 161 -4.49 21.53 -1.52
CA ALA A 161 -4.55 22.39 -0.34
C ALA A 161 -5.68 21.99 0.62
N ASP A 162 -6.73 21.35 0.13
CA ASP A 162 -7.89 20.89 0.90
C ASP A 162 -7.66 19.48 1.49
N GLY A 163 -6.47 18.90 1.26
CA GLY A 163 -6.12 17.56 1.75
C GLY A 163 -6.78 16.42 0.95
N ARG A 164 -7.20 16.67 -0.28
CA ARG A 164 -7.73 15.64 -1.18
C ARG A 164 -6.62 15.07 -2.03
N TRP A 165 -6.63 13.77 -2.21
CA TRP A 165 -5.71 13.10 -3.10
C TRP A 165 -6.04 13.39 -4.57
N VAL A 166 -5.03 13.80 -5.35
CA VAL A 166 -5.18 14.25 -6.74
C VAL A 166 -4.28 13.51 -7.74
N GLY A 167 -3.68 12.39 -7.32
CA GLY A 167 -2.74 11.63 -8.15
C GLY A 167 -3.31 11.16 -9.50
N ASP A 168 -4.62 10.87 -9.60
CA ASP A 168 -5.24 10.44 -10.86
C ASP A 168 -5.57 11.60 -11.86
N ARG A 169 -5.30 12.85 -11.50
CA ARG A 169 -5.71 14.03 -12.27
C ARG A 169 -4.60 14.67 -13.10
N ARG A 170 -3.43 14.01 -13.20
CA ARG A 170 -2.28 14.53 -13.93
C ARG A 170 -2.02 13.79 -15.22
#